data_bbcee010aab5a7daa7ff183f75dd055f
#
_entry.id   bbcee010aab5a7daa7ff183f75dd055f
#
_cell.length_a   1.000
_cell.length_b   1.000
_cell.length_c   1.000
_cell.angle_alpha   90.00
_cell.angle_beta   90.00
_cell.angle_gamma   90.00
#
_symmetry.space_group_name_H-M   'P 1'
#
loop_
_entity.id
_entity.type
_entity.pdbx_description
1 polymer ?
#
loop_
_entity_poly.entity_id
_entity_poly.type
_entity_poly.pdbx_seq_one_letter_code
_entity_poly.pdbx_strand_id
1 'polypeptide(L)'
;VNPQIPPGPPGRFFLGNLPEFARDILGYLTFCAREYGDVSHFRLGRYDAYLLNHPDLADEVLRTQRENFIKHRFFWRHVTAIFGTGLLTSEGDFWLRQRRLAAPAFHPDRIAAYGGTMVAYTDRLLDGWGDGETRNVHEDMMRVTMEIVSKTLFDADVESDVEELGRAFEMVLREIPVRVHRPIKIPDWIPTPGNLRYRRGVRRLEELVYRILAERRADPRDRGDLLSMLMAARDDDGNAMSDRQLRDELVTLFLAGHETTAIALSWTWYLLSHHPLVKDRLVKELFDQLGRRPATVADLPRLPFADAVVKEAIRLYPPAYVLGRQALSDCEIGGWAIPAGATVYLSPWVMHRDSRWF
;
A
#
# COMPACT_ATOMS: atom_id res chain seq x y z
N VAL A 1 32.24 24.36 2.22
CA VAL A 1 31.46 24.31 0.99
C VAL A 1 30.04 24.69 1.36
N ASN A 2 29.52 25.80 0.82
CA ASN A 2 28.12 26.15 1.00
C ASN A 2 27.28 25.00 0.41
N PRO A 3 26.38 24.35 1.16
CA PRO A 3 25.56 23.27 0.63
C PRO A 3 24.71 23.82 -0.52
N GLN A 4 24.91 23.27 -1.71
CA GLN A 4 24.10 23.67 -2.86
C GLN A 4 22.68 23.11 -2.67
N ILE A 5 21.71 24.01 -2.74
CA ILE A 5 20.29 23.65 -2.76
C ILE A 5 19.94 23.23 -4.20
N PRO A 6 19.28 22.10 -4.43
CA PRO A 6 18.86 21.70 -5.77
C PRO A 6 17.93 22.74 -6.42
N PRO A 7 17.91 22.82 -7.77
CA PRO A 7 16.96 23.65 -8.46
C PRO A 7 15.52 23.21 -8.18
N GLY A 8 14.56 24.13 -8.36
CA GLY A 8 13.17 23.79 -8.19
C GLY A 8 12.21 24.95 -8.48
N PRO A 9 10.90 24.68 -8.53
CA PRO A 9 9.91 25.68 -8.86
C PRO A 9 9.79 26.76 -7.79
N PRO A 10 9.63 28.04 -8.18
CA PRO A 10 9.43 29.12 -7.23
C PRO A 10 8.16 28.90 -6.43
N GLY A 11 8.28 28.96 -5.10
CA GLY A 11 7.14 28.81 -4.18
C GLY A 11 6.48 30.15 -3.85
N ARG A 12 5.18 30.11 -3.51
CA ARG A 12 4.44 31.27 -2.97
C ARG A 12 4.95 31.61 -1.57
N PHE A 13 4.84 32.89 -1.17
CA PHE A 13 5.47 33.42 0.04
C PHE A 13 5.19 32.61 1.32
N PHE A 14 3.93 32.26 1.63
CA PHE A 14 3.59 31.45 2.83
C PHE A 14 3.34 29.97 2.54
N LEU A 15 2.75 29.69 1.39
CA LEU A 15 2.27 28.33 1.07
C LEU A 15 3.30 27.48 0.32
N GLY A 16 4.39 28.11 -0.17
CA GLY A 16 5.29 27.42 -1.05
C GLY A 16 4.56 26.89 -2.29
N ASN A 17 4.77 25.65 -2.61
CA ASN A 17 4.17 24.96 -3.75
C ASN A 17 3.00 24.05 -3.32
N LEU A 18 2.51 24.17 -2.08
CA LEU A 18 1.45 23.32 -1.54
C LEU A 18 0.16 23.34 -2.38
N PRO A 19 -0.32 24.48 -2.91
CA PRO A 19 -1.54 24.49 -3.72
C PRO A 19 -1.41 23.69 -5.02
N GLU A 20 -0.30 23.81 -5.71
CA GLU A 20 0.01 23.11 -6.96
C GLU A 20 0.17 21.59 -6.69
N PHE A 21 0.95 21.25 -5.66
CA PHE A 21 1.14 19.90 -5.21
C PHE A 21 -0.18 19.20 -4.78
N ALA A 22 -1.01 19.90 -3.99
CA ALA A 22 -2.28 19.33 -3.51
C ALA A 22 -3.34 19.18 -4.62
N ARG A 23 -3.26 20.02 -5.66
CA ARG A 23 -4.20 19.98 -6.80
C ARG A 23 -3.95 18.76 -7.69
N ASP A 24 -2.69 18.47 -7.98
CA ASP A 24 -2.26 17.35 -8.85
C ASP A 24 -0.86 16.90 -8.47
N ILE A 25 -0.78 15.96 -7.53
CA ILE A 25 0.49 15.42 -7.03
C ILE A 25 1.31 14.79 -8.17
N LEU A 26 0.66 13.98 -9.03
CA LEU A 26 1.35 13.25 -10.07
C LEU A 26 1.88 14.15 -11.16
N GLY A 27 1.05 15.09 -11.63
CA GLY A 27 1.46 16.10 -12.61
C GLY A 27 2.55 17.01 -12.06
N TYR A 28 2.43 17.43 -10.80
CA TYR A 28 3.44 18.30 -10.17
C TYR A 28 4.80 17.62 -10.02
N LEU A 29 4.85 16.38 -9.53
CA LEU A 29 6.11 15.63 -9.42
C LEU A 29 6.71 15.32 -10.81
N THR A 30 5.87 15.01 -11.80
CA THR A 30 6.31 14.83 -13.19
C THR A 30 6.90 16.12 -13.76
N PHE A 31 6.26 17.27 -13.50
CA PHE A 31 6.78 18.58 -13.89
C PHE A 31 8.14 18.86 -13.22
N CYS A 32 8.25 18.62 -11.91
CA CYS A 32 9.52 18.83 -11.20
C CYS A 32 10.66 17.99 -11.80
N ALA A 33 10.43 16.72 -12.09
CA ALA A 33 11.42 15.84 -12.67
C ALA A 33 11.85 16.27 -14.08
N ARG A 34 10.91 16.72 -14.92
CA ARG A 34 11.19 17.15 -16.30
C ARG A 34 11.95 18.46 -16.37
N GLU A 35 11.57 19.43 -15.54
CA GLU A 35 12.14 20.79 -15.62
C GLU A 35 13.42 20.94 -14.79
N TYR A 36 13.56 20.18 -13.70
CA TYR A 36 14.66 20.37 -12.75
C TYR A 36 15.57 19.15 -12.59
N GLY A 37 15.24 18.03 -13.26
CA GLY A 37 16.09 16.85 -13.30
C GLY A 37 15.92 15.89 -12.13
N ASP A 38 17.00 15.17 -11.80
CA ASP A 38 16.95 14.03 -10.88
C ASP A 38 16.77 14.42 -9.42
N VAL A 39 17.16 15.63 -9.05
CA VAL A 39 16.94 16.18 -7.71
C VAL A 39 16.31 17.55 -7.84
N SER A 40 15.11 17.72 -7.31
CA SER A 40 14.44 19.02 -7.28
C SER A 40 13.98 19.38 -5.88
N HIS A 41 14.11 20.66 -5.51
CA HIS A 41 13.69 21.22 -4.24
C HIS A 41 12.42 22.05 -4.40
N PHE A 42 11.46 21.89 -3.49
CA PHE A 42 10.26 22.72 -3.40
C PHE A 42 9.78 22.83 -1.95
N ARG A 43 8.84 23.71 -1.68
CA ARG A 43 8.33 23.93 -0.33
C ARG A 43 6.85 23.60 -0.23
N LEU A 44 6.48 22.81 0.78
CA LEU A 44 5.09 22.53 1.13
C LEU A 44 4.73 23.28 2.43
N GLY A 45 4.25 24.51 2.26
CA GLY A 45 4.13 25.48 3.35
C GLY A 45 5.51 25.83 3.92
N ARG A 46 5.75 25.48 5.18
CA ARG A 46 7.04 25.70 5.87
C ARG A 46 8.04 24.55 5.76
N TYR A 47 7.65 23.44 5.14
CA TYR A 47 8.47 22.22 5.06
C TYR A 47 9.22 22.16 3.75
N ASP A 48 10.52 21.92 3.83
CA ASP A 48 11.34 21.63 2.66
C ASP A 48 11.06 20.21 2.17
N ALA A 49 10.93 20.09 0.87
CA ALA A 49 10.62 18.85 0.18
C ALA A 49 11.54 18.68 -1.04
N TYR A 50 11.97 17.46 -1.25
CA TYR A 50 12.88 17.09 -2.32
C TYR A 50 12.26 15.93 -3.10
N LEU A 51 12.22 16.02 -4.42
CA LEU A 51 11.96 14.88 -5.29
C LEU A 51 13.29 14.29 -5.73
N LEU A 52 13.44 12.99 -5.60
CA LEU A 52 14.55 12.22 -6.16
C LEU A 52 14.02 11.32 -7.26
N ASN A 53 14.47 11.55 -8.50
CA ASN A 53 13.99 10.88 -9.71
C ASN A 53 15.08 10.05 -10.39
N HIS A 54 15.91 9.35 -9.62
CA HIS A 54 16.92 8.43 -10.12
C HIS A 54 16.93 7.15 -9.26
N PRO A 55 17.06 5.96 -9.87
CA PRO A 55 17.09 4.70 -9.10
C PRO A 55 18.19 4.65 -8.04
N ASP A 56 19.40 5.15 -8.36
CA ASP A 56 20.52 5.15 -7.41
C ASP A 56 20.24 6.04 -6.20
N LEU A 57 19.59 7.20 -6.40
CA LEU A 57 19.20 8.09 -5.32
C LEU A 57 18.11 7.46 -4.44
N ALA A 58 17.22 6.70 -5.06
CA ALA A 58 16.22 5.93 -4.31
C ALA A 58 16.88 4.81 -3.48
N ASP A 59 17.87 4.11 -4.03
CA ASP A 59 18.66 3.10 -3.33
C ASP A 59 19.45 3.74 -2.17
N GLU A 60 20.03 4.90 -2.40
CA GLU A 60 20.76 5.65 -1.37
C GLU A 60 19.87 5.94 -0.14
N VAL A 61 18.66 6.45 -0.35
CA VAL A 61 17.70 6.76 0.74
C VAL A 61 17.13 5.50 1.39
N LEU A 62 16.77 4.49 0.60
CA LEU A 62 16.02 3.33 1.10
C LEU A 62 16.91 2.22 1.66
N ARG A 63 18.19 2.18 1.25
CA ARG A 63 19.13 1.13 1.60
C ARG A 63 20.38 1.64 2.27
N THR A 64 21.16 2.46 1.55
CA THR A 64 22.49 2.86 2.00
C THR A 64 22.44 3.75 3.22
N GLN A 65 21.60 4.79 3.22
CA GLN A 65 21.41 5.73 4.32
C GLN A 65 20.09 5.49 5.10
N ARG A 66 19.52 4.29 5.03
CA ARG A 66 18.19 3.98 5.60
C ARG A 66 18.02 4.39 7.06
N GLU A 67 19.09 4.39 7.85
CA GLU A 67 19.07 4.72 9.27
C GLU A 67 18.88 6.22 9.54
N ASN A 68 19.21 7.05 8.54
CA ASN A 68 18.98 8.49 8.59
C ASN A 68 17.58 8.88 8.08
N PHE A 69 16.79 7.94 7.58
CA PHE A 69 15.48 8.23 7.00
C PHE A 69 14.37 7.44 7.69
N ILE A 70 13.36 8.17 8.15
CA ILE A 70 12.13 7.60 8.68
C ILE A 70 10.96 7.81 7.72
N LYS A 71 9.87 7.09 7.91
CA LYS A 71 8.63 7.33 7.18
C LYS A 71 8.12 8.74 7.46
N HIS A 72 7.55 9.37 6.45
CA HIS A 72 7.15 10.79 6.53
C HIS A 72 6.11 11.03 7.63
N ARG A 73 6.51 11.57 8.76
CA ARG A 73 5.69 11.76 9.98
C ARG A 73 4.42 12.56 9.73
N PHE A 74 4.47 13.57 8.86
CA PHE A 74 3.29 14.41 8.59
C PHE A 74 2.14 13.60 8.00
N PHE A 75 2.42 12.73 7.03
CA PHE A 75 1.41 11.86 6.42
C PHE A 75 0.91 10.82 7.42
N TRP A 76 1.82 10.05 8.01
CA TRP A 76 1.47 8.91 8.85
C TRP A 76 0.71 9.29 10.13
N ARG A 77 0.97 10.46 10.73
CA ARG A 77 0.22 10.91 11.91
C ARG A 77 -1.29 11.08 11.67
N HIS A 78 -1.73 11.26 10.41
CA HIS A 78 -3.15 11.41 10.09
C HIS A 78 -3.89 10.08 10.01
N VAL A 79 -3.16 8.99 9.84
CA VAL A 79 -3.68 7.63 9.70
C VAL A 79 -3.36 6.73 10.88
N THR A 80 -2.53 7.19 11.83
CA THR A 80 -2.13 6.42 13.03
C THR A 80 -3.31 5.98 13.88
N ALA A 81 -4.41 6.73 13.91
CA ALA A 81 -5.62 6.35 14.64
C ALA A 81 -6.26 5.05 14.09
N ILE A 82 -6.02 4.72 12.82
CA ILE A 82 -6.50 3.49 12.17
C ILE A 82 -5.47 2.37 12.33
N PHE A 83 -4.24 2.66 11.89
CA PHE A 83 -3.18 1.67 11.76
C PHE A 83 -2.42 1.41 13.08
N GLY A 84 -2.66 2.24 14.10
CA GLY A 84 -1.88 2.18 15.34
C GLY A 84 -0.37 2.28 15.05
N THR A 85 0.38 1.34 15.62
CA THR A 85 1.84 1.20 15.44
C THR A 85 2.22 -0.09 14.71
N GLY A 86 1.45 -0.46 13.66
CA GLY A 86 1.77 -1.61 12.81
C GLY A 86 2.96 -1.36 11.87
N LEU A 87 3.33 -2.36 11.07
CA LEU A 87 4.50 -2.33 10.18
C LEU A 87 4.57 -1.11 9.26
N LEU A 88 3.43 -0.55 8.87
CA LEU A 88 3.37 0.59 7.96
C LEU A 88 3.66 1.93 8.66
N THR A 89 3.42 2.02 9.97
CA THR A 89 3.46 3.27 10.74
C THR A 89 4.56 3.33 11.80
N SER A 90 5.08 2.18 12.21
CA SER A 90 6.15 2.07 13.22
C SER A 90 7.54 2.31 12.62
N GLU A 91 8.52 2.64 13.50
CA GLU A 91 9.90 2.95 13.16
C GLU A 91 10.89 2.32 14.15
N GLY A 92 12.16 2.34 13.79
CA GLY A 92 13.28 1.94 14.65
C GLY A 92 13.24 0.47 15.09
N ASP A 93 13.72 0.20 16.29
CA ASP A 93 13.81 -1.16 16.86
C ASP A 93 12.45 -1.83 16.99
N PHE A 94 11.41 -1.05 17.32
CA PHE A 94 10.04 -1.57 17.37
C PHE A 94 9.58 -2.10 16.01
N TRP A 95 9.78 -1.33 14.93
CA TRP A 95 9.49 -1.77 13.57
C TRP A 95 10.29 -3.02 13.19
N LEU A 96 11.58 -3.04 13.52
CA LEU A 96 12.44 -4.17 13.19
C LEU A 96 11.97 -5.46 13.88
N ARG A 97 11.59 -5.35 15.17
CA ARG A 97 11.00 -6.45 15.92
C ARG A 97 9.71 -6.95 15.28
N GLN A 98 8.76 -6.05 14.95
CA GLN A 98 7.50 -6.42 14.32
C GLN A 98 7.73 -7.09 12.95
N ARG A 99 8.66 -6.55 12.16
CA ARG A 99 9.02 -7.13 10.86
C ARG A 99 9.58 -8.55 10.98
N ARG A 100 10.44 -8.80 11.98
CA ARG A 100 10.98 -10.15 12.23
C ARG A 100 9.89 -11.13 12.66
N LEU A 101 9.00 -10.71 13.55
CA LEU A 101 7.87 -11.54 14.00
C LEU A 101 6.89 -11.87 12.87
N ALA A 102 6.65 -10.95 11.95
CA ALA A 102 5.73 -11.14 10.84
C ALA A 102 6.36 -11.89 9.63
N ALA A 103 7.68 -11.83 9.45
CA ALA A 103 8.37 -12.35 8.27
C ALA A 103 8.08 -13.84 7.97
N PRO A 104 8.02 -14.78 8.96
CA PRO A 104 7.73 -16.18 8.68
C PRO A 104 6.36 -16.42 8.02
N ALA A 105 5.38 -15.55 8.30
CA ALA A 105 4.05 -15.63 7.72
C ALA A 105 4.03 -15.33 6.20
N PHE A 106 5.07 -14.70 5.69
CA PHE A 106 5.25 -14.38 4.27
C PHE A 106 6.26 -15.29 3.57
N HIS A 107 6.59 -16.45 4.18
CA HIS A 107 7.44 -17.44 3.52
C HIS A 107 6.77 -17.93 2.23
N PRO A 108 7.53 -18.17 1.13
CA PRO A 108 6.97 -18.59 -0.15
C PRO A 108 6.01 -19.78 -0.07
N ASP A 109 6.31 -20.78 0.75
CA ASP A 109 5.45 -21.96 0.93
C ASP A 109 4.08 -21.60 1.54
N ARG A 110 4.04 -20.63 2.45
CA ARG A 110 2.79 -20.13 3.04
C ARG A 110 1.97 -19.35 2.02
N ILE A 111 2.63 -18.48 1.25
CA ILE A 111 1.97 -17.75 0.16
C ILE A 111 1.43 -18.75 -0.88
N ALA A 112 2.19 -19.79 -1.22
CA ALA A 112 1.73 -20.83 -2.14
C ALA A 112 0.49 -21.56 -1.62
N ALA A 113 0.39 -21.82 -0.31
CA ALA A 113 -0.79 -22.44 0.29
C ALA A 113 -2.08 -21.61 0.11
N TYR A 114 -1.97 -20.27 0.03
CA TYR A 114 -3.12 -19.40 -0.23
C TYR A 114 -3.58 -19.40 -1.70
N GLY A 115 -2.78 -19.93 -2.62
CA GLY A 115 -3.10 -19.94 -4.06
C GLY A 115 -4.43 -20.62 -4.37
N GLY A 116 -4.73 -21.76 -3.71
CA GLY A 116 -6.01 -22.42 -3.85
C GLY A 116 -7.20 -21.56 -3.43
N THR A 117 -7.06 -20.83 -2.34
CA THR A 117 -8.06 -19.85 -1.86
C THR A 117 -8.27 -18.74 -2.89
N MET A 118 -7.18 -18.16 -3.43
CA MET A 118 -7.26 -17.11 -4.43
C MET A 118 -8.02 -17.56 -5.67
N VAL A 119 -7.73 -18.77 -6.17
CA VAL A 119 -8.42 -19.35 -7.33
C VAL A 119 -9.90 -19.59 -7.03
N ALA A 120 -10.23 -20.24 -5.91
CA ALA A 120 -11.62 -20.56 -5.55
C ALA A 120 -12.51 -19.30 -5.41
N TYR A 121 -11.99 -18.21 -4.83
CA TYR A 121 -12.73 -16.96 -4.71
C TYR A 121 -12.86 -16.23 -6.05
N THR A 122 -11.84 -16.36 -6.91
CA THR A 122 -11.89 -15.81 -8.28
C THR A 122 -12.92 -16.57 -9.12
N ASP A 123 -12.95 -17.89 -9.07
CA ASP A 123 -13.95 -18.70 -9.77
C ASP A 123 -15.36 -18.35 -9.32
N ARG A 124 -15.59 -18.23 -8.01
CA ARG A 124 -16.88 -17.79 -7.46
C ARG A 124 -17.30 -16.38 -7.96
N LEU A 125 -16.34 -15.45 -8.08
CA LEU A 125 -16.62 -14.15 -8.70
C LEU A 125 -17.03 -14.30 -10.16
N LEU A 126 -16.32 -15.13 -10.93
CA LEU A 126 -16.57 -15.35 -12.36
C LEU A 126 -17.90 -16.07 -12.61
N ASP A 127 -18.32 -16.99 -11.72
CA ASP A 127 -19.65 -17.63 -11.79
C ASP A 127 -20.80 -16.61 -11.73
N GLY A 128 -20.57 -15.45 -11.14
CA GLY A 128 -21.51 -14.34 -11.11
C GLY A 128 -21.46 -13.42 -12.34
N TRP A 129 -20.60 -13.69 -13.33
CA TRP A 129 -20.50 -12.87 -14.54
C TRP A 129 -21.35 -13.45 -15.67
N GLY A 130 -22.29 -12.64 -16.19
CA GLY A 130 -23.12 -13.02 -17.33
C GLY A 130 -22.52 -12.56 -18.66
N ASP A 131 -22.80 -13.31 -19.71
CA ASP A 131 -22.42 -12.91 -21.08
C ASP A 131 -23.20 -11.66 -21.51
N GLY A 132 -22.49 -10.69 -22.09
CA GLY A 132 -23.06 -9.40 -22.52
C GLY A 132 -23.32 -8.38 -21.41
N GLU A 133 -22.96 -8.67 -20.16
CA GLU A 133 -23.11 -7.71 -19.06
C GLU A 133 -22.06 -6.60 -19.11
N THR A 134 -22.46 -5.39 -18.68
CA THR A 134 -21.54 -4.30 -18.37
C THR A 134 -21.28 -4.29 -16.86
N ARG A 135 -20.01 -4.40 -16.47
CA ARG A 135 -19.61 -4.51 -15.06
C ARG A 135 -18.64 -3.42 -14.66
N ASN A 136 -18.69 -3.04 -13.37
CA ASN A 136 -17.67 -2.24 -12.75
C ASN A 136 -16.54 -3.13 -12.25
N VAL A 137 -15.51 -3.34 -13.06
CA VAL A 137 -14.38 -4.22 -12.74
C VAL A 137 -13.67 -3.79 -11.47
N HIS A 138 -13.59 -2.49 -11.17
CA HIS A 138 -12.98 -2.03 -9.92
C HIS A 138 -13.73 -2.53 -8.67
N GLU A 139 -15.05 -2.48 -8.67
CA GLU A 139 -15.87 -3.03 -7.57
C GLU A 139 -15.70 -4.54 -7.44
N ASP A 140 -15.64 -5.26 -8.57
CA ASP A 140 -15.40 -6.71 -8.56
C ASP A 140 -14.00 -7.04 -8.01
N MET A 141 -12.96 -6.30 -8.40
CA MET A 141 -11.60 -6.49 -7.87
C MET A 141 -11.50 -6.14 -6.39
N MET A 142 -12.17 -5.07 -5.95
CA MET A 142 -12.27 -4.71 -4.53
C MET A 142 -12.93 -5.83 -3.72
N ARG A 143 -14.03 -6.40 -4.22
CA ARG A 143 -14.74 -7.49 -3.54
C ARG A 143 -13.90 -8.75 -3.44
N VAL A 144 -13.35 -9.26 -4.55
CA VAL A 144 -12.60 -10.51 -4.54
C VAL A 144 -11.33 -10.42 -3.69
N THR A 145 -10.61 -9.30 -3.74
CA THR A 145 -9.41 -9.11 -2.91
C THR A 145 -9.75 -8.99 -1.43
N MET A 146 -10.89 -8.39 -1.09
CA MET A 146 -11.39 -8.35 0.28
C MET A 146 -11.72 -9.75 0.80
N GLU A 147 -12.44 -10.54 0.04
CA GLU A 147 -12.80 -11.92 0.39
C GLU A 147 -11.54 -12.77 0.59
N ILE A 148 -10.57 -12.69 -0.35
CA ILE A 148 -9.31 -13.42 -0.26
C ILE A 148 -8.51 -13.00 0.98
N VAL A 149 -8.36 -11.71 1.25
CA VAL A 149 -7.59 -11.23 2.40
C VAL A 149 -8.28 -11.59 3.72
N SER A 150 -9.61 -11.53 3.79
CA SER A 150 -10.37 -11.94 4.97
C SER A 150 -10.15 -13.43 5.26
N LYS A 151 -10.21 -14.28 4.24
CA LYS A 151 -9.96 -15.72 4.40
C LYS A 151 -8.52 -16.03 4.80
N THR A 152 -7.55 -15.43 4.12
CA THR A 152 -6.13 -15.71 4.35
C THR A 152 -5.57 -15.11 5.64
N LEU A 153 -6.12 -13.97 6.09
CA LEU A 153 -5.71 -13.33 7.35
C LEU A 153 -6.42 -13.92 8.57
N PHE A 154 -7.73 -14.17 8.46
CA PHE A 154 -8.59 -14.45 9.61
C PHE A 154 -9.29 -15.81 9.54
N ASP A 155 -9.10 -16.58 8.47
CA ASP A 155 -9.93 -17.76 8.19
C ASP A 155 -11.44 -17.45 8.25
N ALA A 156 -11.81 -16.21 7.90
CA ALA A 156 -13.20 -15.78 7.91
C ALA A 156 -13.92 -16.30 6.67
N ASP A 157 -14.87 -17.22 6.87
CA ASP A 157 -15.71 -17.78 5.81
C ASP A 157 -17.12 -17.16 5.79
N VAL A 158 -17.46 -16.39 6.83
CA VAL A 158 -18.84 -15.89 7.00
C VAL A 158 -18.97 -14.60 6.20
N GLU A 159 -19.84 -14.61 5.20
CA GLU A 159 -20.14 -13.47 4.33
C GLU A 159 -20.48 -12.21 5.14
N SER A 160 -21.16 -12.37 6.29
CA SER A 160 -21.50 -11.29 7.22
C SER A 160 -20.27 -10.61 7.85
N ASP A 161 -19.23 -11.35 8.23
CA ASP A 161 -18.03 -10.78 8.86
C ASP A 161 -17.15 -10.07 7.82
N VAL A 162 -17.05 -10.63 6.61
CA VAL A 162 -16.36 -10.02 5.48
C VAL A 162 -17.03 -8.71 5.07
N GLU A 163 -18.37 -8.70 4.95
CA GLU A 163 -19.12 -7.48 4.65
C GLU A 163 -19.00 -6.43 5.76
N GLU A 164 -19.00 -6.87 7.02
CA GLU A 164 -18.89 -5.97 8.16
C GLU A 164 -17.51 -5.31 8.21
N LEU A 165 -16.44 -6.08 8.01
CA LEU A 165 -15.07 -5.57 7.86
C LEU A 165 -14.97 -4.60 6.69
N GLY A 166 -15.49 -4.97 5.53
CA GLY A 166 -15.49 -4.13 4.34
C GLY A 166 -16.18 -2.79 4.57
N ARG A 167 -17.38 -2.79 5.14
CA ARG A 167 -18.12 -1.55 5.47
C ARG A 167 -17.36 -0.67 6.47
N ALA A 168 -16.75 -1.28 7.49
CA ALA A 168 -15.97 -0.53 8.49
C ALA A 168 -14.73 0.12 7.85
N PHE A 169 -14.00 -0.62 7.00
CA PHE A 169 -12.87 -0.09 6.24
C PHE A 169 -13.28 1.02 5.27
N GLU A 170 -14.34 0.81 4.50
CA GLU A 170 -14.83 1.82 3.54
C GLU A 170 -15.17 3.15 4.22
N MET A 171 -15.86 3.11 5.37
CA MET A 171 -16.15 4.31 6.15
C MET A 171 -14.89 5.07 6.55
N VAL A 172 -13.81 4.36 6.86
CA VAL A 172 -12.55 4.93 7.28
C VAL A 172 -11.77 5.47 6.07
N LEU A 173 -11.65 4.66 5.00
CA LEU A 173 -10.89 5.01 3.80
C LEU A 173 -11.44 6.23 3.08
N ARG A 174 -12.76 6.40 3.02
CA ARG A 174 -13.40 7.60 2.44
C ARG A 174 -12.99 8.91 3.13
N GLU A 175 -12.66 8.86 4.42
CA GLU A 175 -12.29 10.06 5.17
C GLU A 175 -10.78 10.38 5.13
N ILE A 176 -9.92 9.42 4.78
CA ILE A 176 -8.45 9.62 4.73
C ILE A 176 -8.05 10.72 3.74
N PRO A 177 -8.44 10.67 2.45
CA PRO A 177 -8.06 11.70 1.47
C PRO A 177 -8.53 13.09 1.91
N VAL A 178 -9.77 13.18 2.42
CA VAL A 178 -10.33 14.44 2.92
C VAL A 178 -9.49 15.00 4.07
N ARG A 179 -8.99 14.15 4.97
CA ARG A 179 -8.17 14.55 6.12
C ARG A 179 -6.77 14.98 5.73
N VAL A 180 -6.16 14.26 4.78
CA VAL A 180 -4.81 14.55 4.29
C VAL A 180 -4.77 15.86 3.51
N HIS A 181 -5.80 16.13 2.69
CA HIS A 181 -5.85 17.33 1.83
C HIS A 181 -6.44 18.57 2.51
N ARG A 182 -6.95 18.45 3.74
CA ARG A 182 -7.46 19.63 4.46
C ARG A 182 -6.32 20.60 4.82
N PRO A 183 -6.41 21.89 4.45
CA PRO A 183 -5.39 22.89 4.78
C PRO A 183 -5.32 23.16 6.28
N ILE A 184 -6.45 23.00 6.99
CA ILE A 184 -6.56 23.18 8.44
C ILE A 184 -6.96 21.85 9.07
N LYS A 185 -6.14 21.38 10.00
CA LYS A 185 -6.43 20.17 10.77
C LYS A 185 -7.55 20.44 11.76
N ILE A 186 -8.72 19.83 11.55
CA ILE A 186 -9.80 19.81 12.54
C ILE A 186 -9.50 18.64 13.50
N PRO A 187 -9.28 18.91 14.79
CA PRO A 187 -9.05 17.85 15.77
C PRO A 187 -10.17 16.80 15.78
N ASP A 188 -9.82 15.55 15.99
CA ASP A 188 -10.76 14.43 15.90
C ASP A 188 -11.86 14.46 16.96
N TRP A 189 -11.65 15.16 18.08
CA TRP A 189 -12.65 15.35 19.12
C TRP A 189 -13.79 16.31 18.74
N ILE A 190 -13.58 17.19 17.75
CA ILE A 190 -14.64 18.09 17.27
C ILE A 190 -15.67 17.26 16.48
N PRO A 191 -16.98 17.30 16.84
CA PRO A 191 -18.01 16.42 16.28
C PRO A 191 -18.49 16.90 14.90
N THR A 192 -17.58 17.00 13.92
CA THR A 192 -18.01 17.22 12.54
C THR A 192 -18.58 15.92 11.95
N PRO A 193 -19.50 16.00 10.95
CA PRO A 193 -20.02 14.79 10.31
C PRO A 193 -18.94 13.80 9.83
N GLY A 194 -17.83 14.31 9.26
CA GLY A 194 -16.68 13.50 8.84
C GLY A 194 -15.95 12.86 10.02
N ASN A 195 -15.69 13.61 11.10
CA ASN A 195 -15.05 13.07 12.30
C ASN A 195 -15.92 12.03 12.98
N LEU A 196 -17.25 12.20 12.99
CA LEU A 196 -18.17 11.23 13.56
C LEU A 196 -18.21 9.93 12.75
N ARG A 197 -18.26 10.02 11.40
CA ARG A 197 -18.17 8.82 10.52
C ARG A 197 -16.86 8.09 10.72
N TYR A 198 -15.74 8.82 10.68
CA TYR A 198 -14.41 8.25 10.88
C TYR A 198 -14.26 7.53 12.21
N ARG A 199 -14.64 8.19 13.33
CA ARG A 199 -14.57 7.59 14.68
C ARG A 199 -15.48 6.36 14.80
N ARG A 200 -16.65 6.37 14.16
CA ARG A 200 -17.56 5.22 14.13
C ARG A 200 -16.93 4.06 13.35
N GLY A 201 -16.33 4.34 12.18
CA GLY A 201 -15.64 3.32 11.38
C GLY A 201 -14.45 2.71 12.14
N VAL A 202 -13.58 3.56 12.73
CA VAL A 202 -12.43 3.07 13.54
C VAL A 202 -12.91 2.20 14.71
N ARG A 203 -13.91 2.66 15.47
CA ARG A 203 -14.45 1.88 16.60
C ARG A 203 -15.00 0.54 16.13
N ARG A 204 -15.77 0.52 15.04
CA ARG A 204 -16.35 -0.72 14.52
C ARG A 204 -15.28 -1.70 14.08
N LEU A 205 -14.25 -1.20 13.42
CA LEU A 205 -13.09 -2.01 13.03
C LEU A 205 -12.37 -2.60 14.26
N GLU A 206 -12.18 -1.80 15.32
CA GLU A 206 -11.58 -2.27 16.57
C GLU A 206 -12.42 -3.35 17.25
N GLU A 207 -13.74 -3.13 17.37
CA GLU A 207 -14.66 -4.11 17.93
C GLU A 207 -14.60 -5.46 17.21
N LEU A 208 -14.55 -5.43 15.86
CA LEU A 208 -14.45 -6.63 15.03
C LEU A 208 -13.11 -7.36 15.25
N VAL A 209 -12.00 -6.63 15.16
CA VAL A 209 -10.66 -7.25 15.30
C VAL A 209 -10.48 -7.82 16.70
N TYR A 210 -10.89 -7.11 17.75
CA TYR A 210 -10.78 -7.64 19.12
C TYR A 210 -11.73 -8.82 19.38
N ARG A 211 -12.90 -8.86 18.74
CA ARG A 211 -13.79 -10.03 18.78
C ARG A 211 -13.09 -11.25 18.16
N ILE A 212 -12.52 -11.12 16.96
CA ILE A 212 -11.79 -12.20 16.29
C ILE A 212 -10.59 -12.65 17.15
N LEU A 213 -9.85 -11.73 17.74
CA LEU A 213 -8.74 -12.07 18.64
C LEU A 213 -9.20 -12.85 19.88
N ALA A 214 -10.31 -12.45 20.49
CA ALA A 214 -10.86 -13.13 21.66
C ALA A 214 -11.34 -14.56 21.32
N GLU A 215 -12.03 -14.73 20.20
CA GLU A 215 -12.46 -16.04 19.69
C GLU A 215 -11.25 -16.95 19.41
N ARG A 216 -10.20 -16.39 18.82
CA ARG A 216 -9.00 -17.15 18.48
C ARG A 216 -8.17 -17.53 19.72
N ARG A 217 -8.20 -16.71 20.78
CA ARG A 217 -7.60 -17.07 22.07
C ARG A 217 -8.37 -18.15 22.82
N ALA A 218 -9.69 -18.17 22.68
CA ALA A 218 -10.53 -19.22 23.26
C ALA A 218 -10.36 -20.57 22.53
N ASP A 219 -9.99 -20.53 21.23
CA ASP A 219 -9.72 -21.72 20.41
C ASP A 219 -8.36 -21.56 19.68
N PRO A 220 -7.22 -21.86 20.36
CA PRO A 220 -5.89 -21.57 19.89
C PRO A 220 -5.35 -22.54 18.82
N ARG A 221 -6.22 -23.22 18.08
CA ARG A 221 -5.80 -24.11 16.98
C ARG A 221 -5.13 -23.28 15.87
N ASP A 222 -4.05 -23.82 15.31
CA ASP A 222 -3.50 -23.28 14.08
C ASP A 222 -4.47 -23.56 12.93
N ARG A 223 -5.02 -22.52 12.34
CA ARG A 223 -5.92 -22.61 11.19
C ARG A 223 -5.20 -22.42 9.86
N GLY A 224 -3.88 -22.30 9.91
CA GLY A 224 -3.05 -22.08 8.72
C GLY A 224 -3.14 -20.65 8.16
N ASP A 225 -3.81 -19.76 8.87
CA ASP A 225 -3.97 -18.34 8.50
C ASP A 225 -2.88 -17.44 9.12
N LEU A 226 -2.81 -16.21 8.66
CA LEU A 226 -1.81 -15.25 9.11
C LEU A 226 -1.97 -14.90 10.59
N LEU A 227 -3.20 -14.78 11.09
CA LEU A 227 -3.46 -14.49 12.50
C LEU A 227 -2.89 -15.56 13.42
N SER A 228 -3.11 -16.85 13.12
CA SER A 228 -2.55 -17.97 13.89
C SER A 228 -1.02 -17.87 13.99
N MET A 229 -0.36 -17.55 12.87
CA MET A 229 1.09 -17.38 12.84
C MET A 229 1.58 -16.19 13.66
N LEU A 230 0.92 -15.03 13.57
CA LEU A 230 1.28 -13.85 14.36
C LEU A 230 1.06 -14.07 15.86
N MET A 231 0.00 -14.77 16.25
CA MET A 231 -0.25 -15.13 17.65
C MET A 231 0.78 -16.12 18.20
N ALA A 232 1.28 -17.02 17.36
CA ALA A 232 2.32 -17.98 17.74
C ALA A 232 3.73 -17.39 17.72
N ALA A 233 3.97 -16.30 17.00
CA ALA A 233 5.29 -15.68 16.86
C ALA A 233 5.88 -15.23 18.18
N ARG A 234 7.18 -15.45 18.35
CA ARG A 234 7.96 -15.03 19.54
C ARG A 234 9.22 -14.32 19.07
N ASP A 235 9.59 -13.26 19.78
CA ASP A 235 10.88 -12.61 19.57
C ASP A 235 12.04 -13.39 20.21
N ASP A 236 13.26 -12.86 20.09
CA ASP A 236 14.48 -13.49 20.59
C ASP A 236 14.46 -13.66 22.13
N ASP A 237 13.65 -12.87 22.85
CA ASP A 237 13.45 -12.94 24.30
C ASP A 237 12.24 -13.83 24.68
N GLY A 238 11.58 -14.47 23.70
CA GLY A 238 10.42 -15.32 23.92
C GLY A 238 9.09 -14.57 24.07
N ASN A 239 9.06 -13.24 23.88
CA ASN A 239 7.85 -12.45 24.04
C ASN A 239 6.95 -12.52 22.79
N ALA A 240 5.64 -12.68 23.03
CA ALA A 240 4.62 -12.60 21.99
C ALA A 240 4.26 -11.14 21.65
N MET A 241 3.50 -10.95 20.57
CA MET A 241 2.79 -9.71 20.33
C MET A 241 1.65 -9.54 21.35
N SER A 242 1.47 -8.32 21.87
CA SER A 242 0.26 -7.97 22.63
C SER A 242 -0.97 -7.90 21.72
N ASP A 243 -2.18 -7.96 22.28
CA ASP A 243 -3.42 -7.85 21.51
C ASP A 243 -3.51 -6.53 20.74
N ARG A 244 -2.97 -5.45 21.32
CA ARG A 244 -2.87 -4.16 20.62
C ARG A 244 -1.94 -4.24 19.40
N GLN A 245 -0.78 -4.88 19.55
CA GLN A 245 0.15 -5.07 18.44
C GLN A 245 -0.47 -5.96 17.35
N LEU A 246 -1.11 -7.08 17.74
CA LEU A 246 -1.83 -7.94 16.80
C LEU A 246 -2.91 -7.15 16.05
N ARG A 247 -3.73 -6.35 16.76
CA ARG A 247 -4.73 -5.48 16.13
C ARG A 247 -4.11 -4.54 15.11
N ASP A 248 -3.00 -3.87 15.47
CA ASP A 248 -2.35 -2.90 14.61
C ASP A 248 -1.75 -3.55 13.36
N GLU A 249 -1.15 -4.74 13.50
CA GLU A 249 -0.64 -5.51 12.36
C GLU A 249 -1.76 -6.05 11.47
N LEU A 250 -2.83 -6.59 12.05
CA LEU A 250 -3.96 -7.13 11.27
C LEU A 250 -4.64 -6.04 10.44
N VAL A 251 -4.90 -4.87 11.01
CA VAL A 251 -5.47 -3.73 10.27
C VAL A 251 -4.51 -3.28 9.16
N THR A 252 -3.22 -3.22 9.46
CA THR A 252 -2.19 -2.83 8.48
C THR A 252 -2.14 -3.81 7.32
N LEU A 253 -2.08 -5.10 7.59
CA LEU A 253 -1.93 -6.15 6.58
C LEU A 253 -3.21 -6.33 5.75
N PHE A 254 -4.38 -6.22 6.39
CA PHE A 254 -5.66 -6.26 5.70
C PHE A 254 -5.75 -5.16 4.65
N LEU A 255 -5.49 -3.92 5.04
CA LEU A 255 -5.57 -2.80 4.11
C LEU A 255 -4.50 -2.88 3.01
N ALA A 256 -3.27 -3.23 3.38
CA ALA A 256 -2.17 -3.36 2.43
C ALA A 256 -2.45 -4.43 1.37
N GLY A 257 -3.03 -5.56 1.76
CA GLY A 257 -3.33 -6.66 0.84
C GLY A 257 -4.58 -6.45 -0.03
N HIS A 258 -5.58 -5.77 0.50
CA HIS A 258 -6.86 -5.55 -0.17
C HIS A 258 -6.76 -4.46 -1.26
N GLU A 259 -6.59 -3.21 -0.86
CA GLU A 259 -6.75 -2.04 -1.74
C GLU A 259 -5.68 -1.99 -2.85
N THR A 260 -4.41 -2.24 -2.48
CA THR A 260 -3.32 -2.15 -3.47
C THR A 260 -3.44 -3.21 -4.56
N THR A 261 -3.85 -4.42 -4.20
CA THR A 261 -4.06 -5.53 -5.15
C THR A 261 -5.26 -5.25 -6.04
N ALA A 262 -6.38 -4.78 -5.49
CA ALA A 262 -7.56 -4.41 -6.27
C ALA A 262 -7.27 -3.30 -7.29
N ILE A 263 -6.50 -2.28 -6.91
CA ILE A 263 -6.07 -1.19 -7.80
C ILE A 263 -5.18 -1.73 -8.92
N ALA A 264 -4.18 -2.56 -8.59
CA ALA A 264 -3.31 -3.17 -9.60
C ALA A 264 -4.09 -4.01 -10.62
N LEU A 265 -5.02 -4.84 -10.16
CA LEU A 265 -5.89 -5.65 -11.02
C LEU A 265 -6.82 -4.78 -11.87
N SER A 266 -7.42 -3.74 -11.30
CA SER A 266 -8.29 -2.80 -12.02
C SER A 266 -7.56 -2.12 -13.17
N TRP A 267 -6.35 -1.64 -12.94
CA TRP A 267 -5.53 -1.04 -13.98
C TRP A 267 -5.04 -2.05 -15.02
N THR A 268 -4.79 -3.29 -14.61
CA THR A 268 -4.46 -4.39 -15.55
C THR A 268 -5.63 -4.63 -16.51
N TRP A 269 -6.84 -4.74 -16.01
CA TRP A 269 -8.04 -4.88 -16.84
C TRP A 269 -8.27 -3.67 -17.78
N TYR A 270 -8.08 -2.46 -17.25
CA TYR A 270 -8.16 -1.24 -18.04
C TYR A 270 -7.18 -1.27 -19.22
N LEU A 271 -5.91 -1.58 -18.95
CA LEU A 271 -4.88 -1.65 -19.99
C LEU A 271 -5.17 -2.75 -21.01
N LEU A 272 -5.58 -3.93 -20.57
CA LEU A 272 -5.93 -5.02 -21.48
C LEU A 272 -7.12 -4.66 -22.38
N SER A 273 -8.09 -3.89 -21.91
CA SER A 273 -9.22 -3.43 -22.71
C SER A 273 -8.80 -2.46 -23.82
N HIS A 274 -7.71 -1.71 -23.62
CA HIS A 274 -7.17 -0.75 -24.60
C HIS A 274 -6.07 -1.35 -25.50
N HIS A 275 -5.60 -2.55 -25.19
CA HIS A 275 -4.52 -3.21 -25.94
C HIS A 275 -4.93 -4.64 -26.37
N PRO A 276 -5.83 -4.77 -27.39
CA PRO A 276 -6.40 -6.07 -27.77
C PRO A 276 -5.35 -7.10 -28.19
N LEU A 277 -4.26 -6.70 -28.87
CA LEU A 277 -3.19 -7.61 -29.27
C LEU A 277 -2.45 -8.21 -28.05
N VAL A 278 -2.29 -7.43 -26.98
CA VAL A 278 -1.69 -7.90 -25.72
C VAL A 278 -2.66 -8.88 -25.04
N LYS A 279 -3.94 -8.52 -25.00
CA LYS A 279 -4.99 -9.40 -24.46
C LYS A 279 -5.04 -10.74 -25.19
N ASP A 280 -5.05 -10.73 -26.53
CA ASP A 280 -5.12 -11.94 -27.33
C ASP A 280 -3.88 -12.84 -27.12
N ARG A 281 -2.69 -12.25 -27.00
CA ARG A 281 -1.47 -12.99 -26.67
C ARG A 281 -1.53 -13.59 -25.27
N LEU A 282 -2.05 -12.85 -24.28
CA LEU A 282 -2.25 -13.35 -22.92
C LEU A 282 -3.22 -14.53 -22.90
N VAL A 283 -4.38 -14.38 -23.57
CA VAL A 283 -5.38 -15.45 -23.69
C VAL A 283 -4.77 -16.69 -24.34
N LYS A 284 -3.95 -16.50 -25.38
CA LYS A 284 -3.26 -17.61 -26.05
C LYS A 284 -2.31 -18.33 -25.10
N GLU A 285 -1.45 -17.62 -24.35
CA GLU A 285 -0.58 -18.24 -23.36
C GLU A 285 -1.36 -19.06 -22.33
N LEU A 286 -2.42 -18.46 -21.76
CA LEU A 286 -3.27 -19.12 -20.77
C LEU A 286 -3.91 -20.40 -21.34
N PHE A 287 -4.45 -20.31 -22.56
CA PHE A 287 -5.04 -21.45 -23.20
C PHE A 287 -4.04 -22.56 -23.51
N ASP A 288 -2.87 -22.22 -24.04
CA ASP A 288 -1.81 -23.18 -24.37
C ASP A 288 -1.26 -23.90 -23.14
N GLN A 289 -1.18 -23.22 -21.96
CA GLN A 289 -0.62 -23.77 -20.73
C GLN A 289 -1.64 -24.44 -19.82
N LEU A 290 -2.85 -23.89 -19.75
CA LEU A 290 -3.87 -24.32 -18.79
C LEU A 290 -5.04 -25.05 -19.47
N GLY A 291 -5.28 -24.81 -20.74
CA GLY A 291 -6.50 -25.23 -21.41
C GLY A 291 -7.71 -24.54 -20.78
N ARG A 292 -8.62 -25.33 -20.19
CA ARG A 292 -9.81 -24.83 -19.49
C ARG A 292 -9.80 -25.08 -17.99
N ARG A 293 -8.72 -25.62 -17.45
CA ARG A 293 -8.63 -25.86 -16.02
C ARG A 293 -8.24 -24.59 -15.26
N PRO A 294 -8.66 -24.44 -14.01
CA PRO A 294 -8.16 -23.39 -13.13
C PRO A 294 -6.63 -23.42 -13.01
N ALA A 295 -6.03 -22.25 -12.82
CA ALA A 295 -4.60 -22.13 -12.57
C ALA A 295 -4.23 -22.63 -11.17
N THR A 296 -2.99 -23.04 -11.01
CA THR A 296 -2.39 -23.37 -9.71
C THR A 296 -1.09 -22.60 -9.52
N VAL A 297 -0.59 -22.52 -8.31
CA VAL A 297 0.70 -21.87 -8.03
C VAL A 297 1.84 -22.51 -8.84
N ALA A 298 1.78 -23.83 -9.08
CA ALA A 298 2.77 -24.56 -9.88
C ALA A 298 2.78 -24.15 -11.37
N ASP A 299 1.76 -23.45 -11.83
CA ASP A 299 1.68 -22.98 -13.22
C ASP A 299 2.40 -21.63 -13.43
N LEU A 300 2.61 -20.84 -12.37
CA LEU A 300 3.19 -19.50 -12.46
C LEU A 300 4.52 -19.45 -13.27
N PRO A 301 5.47 -20.38 -13.10
CA PRO A 301 6.71 -20.36 -13.90
C PRO A 301 6.49 -20.58 -15.42
N ARG A 302 5.33 -21.10 -15.80
CA ARG A 302 4.96 -21.35 -17.21
C ARG A 302 4.11 -20.23 -17.83
N LEU A 303 3.85 -19.18 -17.07
CA LEU A 303 3.04 -18.02 -17.47
C LEU A 303 3.86 -16.71 -17.48
N PRO A 304 5.01 -16.67 -18.17
CA PRO A 304 5.91 -15.52 -18.16
C PRO A 304 5.28 -14.26 -18.80
N PHE A 305 4.37 -14.43 -19.76
CA PHE A 305 3.70 -13.28 -20.37
C PHE A 305 2.63 -12.70 -19.46
N ALA A 306 1.88 -13.52 -18.74
CA ALA A 306 0.95 -13.06 -17.71
C ALA A 306 1.68 -12.27 -16.60
N ASP A 307 2.84 -12.77 -16.14
CA ASP A 307 3.70 -12.07 -15.17
C ASP A 307 4.17 -10.70 -15.74
N ALA A 308 4.60 -10.67 -17.00
CA ALA A 308 5.02 -9.43 -17.67
C ALA A 308 3.86 -8.42 -17.79
N VAL A 309 2.64 -8.87 -18.11
CA VAL A 309 1.44 -8.00 -18.18
C VAL A 309 1.14 -7.37 -16.82
N VAL A 310 1.19 -8.13 -15.73
CA VAL A 310 0.95 -7.61 -14.38
C VAL A 310 2.07 -6.62 -13.98
N LYS A 311 3.33 -6.95 -14.23
CA LYS A 311 4.48 -6.08 -13.96
C LYS A 311 4.38 -4.77 -14.74
N GLU A 312 4.00 -4.82 -16.01
CA GLU A 312 3.83 -3.63 -16.83
C GLU A 312 2.65 -2.76 -16.37
N ALA A 313 1.55 -3.36 -15.95
CA ALA A 313 0.43 -2.64 -15.38
C ALA A 313 0.84 -1.90 -14.08
N ILE A 314 1.59 -2.56 -13.19
CA ILE A 314 2.10 -1.94 -11.96
C ILE A 314 3.17 -0.88 -12.28
N ARG A 315 3.98 -1.05 -13.31
CA ARG A 315 4.92 -0.03 -13.78
C ARG A 315 4.18 1.23 -14.22
N LEU A 316 3.17 1.08 -15.06
CA LEU A 316 2.39 2.20 -15.60
C LEU A 316 1.47 2.83 -14.55
N TYR A 317 0.84 2.03 -13.70
CA TYR A 317 -0.12 2.48 -12.69
C TYR A 317 0.24 1.88 -11.32
N PRO A 318 1.35 2.33 -10.70
CA PRO A 318 1.76 1.81 -9.39
C PRO A 318 0.74 2.19 -8.31
N PRO A 319 0.16 1.23 -7.57
CA PRO A 319 -0.74 1.54 -6.45
C PRO A 319 -0.07 2.45 -5.40
N ALA A 320 1.21 2.23 -5.11
CA ALA A 320 2.03 3.12 -4.30
C ALA A 320 2.83 4.06 -5.22
N TYR A 321 2.20 5.10 -5.71
CA TYR A 321 2.75 6.03 -6.70
C TYR A 321 3.78 7.02 -6.15
N VAL A 322 3.89 7.17 -4.83
CA VAL A 322 4.85 8.03 -4.14
C VAL A 322 5.20 7.46 -2.77
N LEU A 323 6.47 7.55 -2.40
CA LEU A 323 7.00 7.20 -1.09
C LEU A 323 7.59 8.46 -0.46
N GLY A 324 7.20 8.78 0.77
CA GLY A 324 7.78 9.87 1.55
C GLY A 324 8.75 9.34 2.60
N ARG A 325 9.91 9.99 2.71
CA ARG A 325 10.86 9.79 3.81
C ARG A 325 11.21 11.13 4.42
N GLN A 326 11.54 11.14 5.70
CA GLN A 326 11.98 12.35 6.41
C GLN A 326 13.39 12.12 6.93
N ALA A 327 14.31 13.04 6.63
CA ALA A 327 15.67 13.01 7.12
C ALA A 327 15.69 13.28 8.66
N LEU A 328 16.45 12.51 9.41
CA LEU A 328 16.65 12.69 10.85
C LEU A 328 17.76 13.69 11.15
N SER A 329 18.81 13.69 10.35
CA SER A 329 19.96 14.60 10.44
C SER A 329 20.31 15.15 9.06
N ASP A 330 21.11 16.21 9.03
CA ASP A 330 21.67 16.73 7.79
C ASP A 330 22.46 15.62 7.08
N CYS A 331 22.25 15.48 5.77
CA CYS A 331 22.93 14.50 4.93
C CYS A 331 23.11 15.02 3.52
N GLU A 332 23.84 14.27 2.73
CA GLU A 332 24.03 14.51 1.30
C GLU A 332 23.45 13.35 0.52
N ILE A 333 22.67 13.66 -0.54
CA ILE A 333 22.10 12.69 -1.47
C ILE A 333 22.42 13.17 -2.90
N GLY A 334 23.12 12.36 -3.66
CA GLY A 334 23.47 12.69 -5.05
C GLY A 334 24.25 14.01 -5.19
N GLY A 335 25.08 14.37 -4.20
CA GLY A 335 25.85 15.62 -4.17
C GLY A 335 25.07 16.84 -3.68
N TRP A 336 23.81 16.67 -3.22
CA TRP A 336 22.96 17.75 -2.74
C TRP A 336 22.73 17.65 -1.23
N ALA A 337 22.75 18.79 -0.55
CA ALA A 337 22.47 18.86 0.88
C ALA A 337 20.96 18.68 1.16
N ILE A 338 20.62 17.73 2.02
CA ILE A 338 19.28 17.47 2.54
C ILE A 338 19.30 17.77 4.03
N PRO A 339 18.65 18.85 4.49
CA PRO A 339 18.65 19.22 5.91
C PRO A 339 17.79 18.30 6.76
N ALA A 340 18.11 18.22 8.04
CA ALA A 340 17.30 17.52 9.04
C ALA A 340 15.85 18.00 9.01
N GLY A 341 14.92 17.06 9.07
CA GLY A 341 13.48 17.34 9.02
C GLY A 341 12.89 17.53 7.62
N ALA A 342 13.73 17.63 6.59
CA ALA A 342 13.26 17.70 5.19
C ALA A 342 12.57 16.40 4.77
N THR A 343 11.59 16.53 3.88
CA THR A 343 10.90 15.39 3.28
C THR A 343 11.49 15.07 1.93
N VAL A 344 11.85 13.82 1.73
CA VAL A 344 12.29 13.27 0.45
C VAL A 344 11.16 12.44 -0.16
N TYR A 345 10.76 12.77 -1.39
CA TYR A 345 9.79 12.02 -2.18
C TYR A 345 10.49 11.18 -3.22
N LEU A 346 10.14 9.89 -3.26
CA LEU A 346 10.51 8.94 -4.30
C LEU A 346 9.21 8.58 -5.02
N SER A 347 9.13 8.81 -6.34
CA SER A 347 7.91 8.56 -7.08
C SER A 347 8.06 7.46 -8.11
N PRO A 348 7.59 6.23 -7.83
CA PRO A 348 7.48 5.18 -8.85
C PRO A 348 6.70 5.66 -10.08
N TRP A 349 5.64 6.46 -9.91
CA TRP A 349 4.89 7.04 -11.03
C TRP A 349 5.79 7.83 -12.00
N VAL A 350 6.70 8.62 -11.51
CA VAL A 350 7.61 9.44 -12.33
C VAL A 350 8.76 8.58 -12.87
N MET A 351 9.46 7.86 -12.00
CA MET A 351 10.60 7.03 -12.37
C MET A 351 10.27 5.93 -13.37
N HIS A 352 9.12 5.26 -13.21
CA HIS A 352 8.70 4.20 -14.12
C HIS A 352 8.23 4.70 -15.50
N ARG A 353 8.17 6.00 -15.72
CA ARG A 353 7.85 6.64 -17.01
C ARG A 353 9.00 7.44 -17.59
N ASP A 354 10.15 7.35 -16.97
CA ASP A 354 11.36 8.01 -17.44
C ASP A 354 11.94 7.22 -18.61
N SER A 355 12.07 7.88 -19.78
CA SER A 355 12.57 7.28 -21.00
C SER A 355 14.03 6.83 -20.94
N ARG A 356 14.75 7.17 -19.87
CA ARG A 356 16.12 6.67 -19.64
C ARG A 356 16.13 5.20 -19.20
N TRP A 357 15.02 4.73 -18.66
CA TRP A 357 14.91 3.39 -18.05
C TRP A 357 13.89 2.48 -18.76
N PHE A 358 12.88 3.08 -19.42
CA PHE A 358 11.76 2.36 -20.04
C PHE A 358 11.39 2.88 -21.43
#